data_9db1bb7aa2f421fb768e13f0fc09c1f6
#
_entry.id   9db1bb7aa2f421fb768e13f0fc09c1f6
#
_cell.length_a   1.000
_cell.length_b   1.000
_cell.length_c   1.000
_cell.angle_alpha   90.00
_cell.angle_beta   90.00
_cell.angle_gamma   90.00
#
_symmetry.space_group_name_H-M   'P 1'
#
loop_
_entity.id
_entity.type
_entity.pdbx_description
1 polymer ?
#
loop_
_entity_poly.entity_id
_entity_poly.type
_entity_poly.pdbx_seq_one_letter_code
_entity_poly.pdbx_strand_id
1 'polypeptide(L)'
;MKTTSYVLRELKSPVGVPLRTLGYRDFTGNPDWKRNLISFTSLEFDSKRKKLFCGMTAFDCDLLYAFDPDTEKFTCLDYQSVAEKFEIKIHRSLHLCRDGRLIGATACLHREDQRDEGHGGRVFIFDPDKKTYDFLPIPVPHDYIQTITVDEDRQLLYGFSYPVFCFFVMDLAARKVKRVQYMGSIPHIVSLAPDGAYFATWNCRSHNLFRYDPDTDTVKFFDYALPHTQESCGLMYPGAGPIDGMAAGPDGMLYIGEASGHLDRLDPKTGKVTDLGRPAGNETRIPALETGADGRIYGIAGFLERCHLFAFDPATGKSEVFGLIEDHRDKTRLFIGHDIAIMDEHTVFVGETDTSERAGRLWRCEI
;
A
#
# COMPACT_ATOMS: atom_id res chain seq x y z
N MET A 1 23.94 -1.23 5.44
CA MET A 1 22.99 -1.24 4.29
C MET A 1 23.55 -0.39 3.16
N LYS A 2 23.54 -0.90 1.92
CA LYS A 2 23.84 -0.13 0.71
C LYS A 2 22.54 0.10 -0.03
N THR A 3 22.25 1.36 -0.43
CA THR A 3 21.00 1.70 -1.08
C THR A 3 21.24 2.35 -2.44
N THR A 4 20.46 1.94 -3.43
CA THR A 4 20.46 2.46 -4.79
C THR A 4 19.04 2.83 -5.19
N SER A 5 18.85 4.01 -5.80
CA SER A 5 17.54 4.44 -6.26
C SER A 5 17.44 4.47 -7.79
N TYR A 6 16.25 4.21 -8.31
CA TYR A 6 15.96 4.17 -9.74
C TYR A 6 14.85 5.13 -10.08
N VAL A 7 15.01 5.85 -11.16
CA VAL A 7 14.06 6.87 -11.65
C VAL A 7 13.40 6.34 -12.92
N LEU A 8 12.07 6.32 -12.93
CA LEU A 8 11.33 5.97 -14.14
C LEU A 8 11.47 7.06 -15.21
N ARG A 9 11.39 8.31 -14.78
CA ARG A 9 11.50 9.49 -15.62
C ARG A 9 11.98 10.69 -14.79
N GLU A 10 12.93 11.44 -15.31
CA GLU A 10 13.42 12.64 -14.66
C GLU A 10 12.36 13.75 -14.58
N LEU A 11 12.38 14.45 -13.48
CA LEU A 11 11.56 15.63 -13.25
C LEU A 11 12.10 16.79 -14.11
N LYS A 12 11.19 17.50 -14.80
CA LYS A 12 11.58 18.70 -15.55
C LYS A 12 11.57 19.97 -14.70
N SER A 13 10.59 20.08 -13.80
CA SER A 13 10.39 21.26 -12.97
C SER A 13 9.80 20.86 -11.64
N PRO A 14 10.35 21.30 -10.49
CA PRO A 14 9.76 21.06 -9.17
C PRO A 14 8.35 21.63 -9.09
N VAL A 15 7.46 20.92 -8.40
CA VAL A 15 6.09 21.38 -8.13
C VAL A 15 6.13 22.52 -7.09
N GLY A 16 7.04 22.42 -6.12
CA GLY A 16 7.29 23.44 -5.10
C GLY A 16 6.25 23.50 -3.97
N VAL A 17 5.24 22.62 -4.01
CA VAL A 17 4.22 22.47 -2.97
C VAL A 17 3.96 20.99 -2.69
N PRO A 18 3.52 20.60 -1.49
CA PRO A 18 3.23 19.20 -1.21
C PRO A 18 2.19 18.62 -2.17
N LEU A 19 2.52 17.51 -2.85
CA LEU A 19 1.65 16.91 -3.88
C LEU A 19 0.26 16.58 -3.35
N ARG A 20 0.15 16.11 -2.11
CA ARG A 20 -1.13 15.78 -1.46
C ARG A 20 -2.06 16.98 -1.24
N THR A 21 -1.57 18.21 -1.38
CA THR A 21 -2.41 19.43 -1.31
C THR A 21 -2.98 19.83 -2.66
N LEU A 22 -2.56 19.16 -3.74
CA LEU A 22 -2.98 19.43 -5.10
C LEU A 22 -4.12 18.48 -5.50
N GLY A 23 -5.07 19.02 -6.23
CA GLY A 23 -6.18 18.25 -6.80
C GLY A 23 -5.94 17.90 -8.27
N TYR A 24 -6.84 17.11 -8.84
CA TYR A 24 -6.80 16.71 -10.24
C TYR A 24 -6.65 17.89 -11.21
N ARG A 25 -7.36 19.00 -10.97
CA ARG A 25 -7.29 20.20 -11.83
C ARG A 25 -5.95 20.89 -11.78
N ASP A 26 -5.28 20.86 -10.63
CA ASP A 26 -3.97 21.49 -10.48
C ASP A 26 -2.96 20.78 -11.39
N PHE A 27 -2.96 19.45 -11.38
CA PHE A 27 -2.10 18.66 -12.26
C PHE A 27 -2.50 18.74 -13.72
N THR A 28 -3.79 18.59 -14.05
CA THR A 28 -4.24 18.61 -15.46
C THR A 28 -4.16 19.99 -16.08
N GLY A 29 -4.23 21.06 -15.27
CA GLY A 29 -4.07 22.45 -15.69
C GLY A 29 -2.61 22.88 -15.90
N ASN A 30 -1.64 22.11 -15.37
CA ASN A 30 -0.22 22.42 -15.51
C ASN A 30 0.53 21.20 -16.09
N PRO A 31 0.93 21.23 -17.39
CA PRO A 31 1.60 20.10 -18.03
C PRO A 31 2.90 19.67 -17.37
N ASP A 32 3.66 20.59 -16.78
CA ASP A 32 4.90 20.26 -16.09
C ASP A 32 4.64 19.49 -14.79
N TRP A 33 3.66 19.94 -14.00
CA TRP A 33 3.27 19.23 -12.78
C TRP A 33 2.68 17.85 -13.09
N LYS A 34 1.84 17.76 -14.13
CA LYS A 34 1.27 16.50 -14.59
C LYS A 34 2.34 15.45 -14.90
N ARG A 35 3.44 15.88 -15.56
CA ARG A 35 4.59 15.02 -15.86
C ARG A 35 5.42 14.65 -14.64
N ASN A 36 5.32 15.44 -13.58
CA ASN A 36 6.16 15.31 -12.40
C ASN A 36 5.55 14.37 -11.35
N LEU A 37 4.23 14.17 -11.37
CA LEU A 37 3.60 13.23 -10.45
C LEU A 37 3.94 11.80 -10.87
N ILE A 38 4.96 11.26 -10.26
CA ILE A 38 5.37 9.86 -10.36
C ILE A 38 5.65 9.38 -8.95
N SER A 39 4.92 8.35 -8.52
CA SER A 39 5.11 7.68 -7.24
C SER A 39 4.98 6.17 -7.43
N PHE A 40 5.82 5.42 -6.72
CA PHE A 40 5.74 3.96 -6.65
C PHE A 40 4.87 3.60 -5.45
N THR A 41 3.63 3.21 -5.69
CA THR A 41 2.59 3.13 -4.66
C THR A 41 2.12 1.72 -4.33
N SER A 42 2.55 0.73 -5.10
CA SER A 42 2.38 -0.70 -4.80
C SER A 42 3.53 -1.49 -5.38
N LEU A 43 4.04 -2.47 -4.64
CA LEU A 43 5.17 -3.30 -5.07
C LEU A 43 4.85 -4.78 -4.83
N GLU A 44 5.19 -5.64 -5.81
CA GLU A 44 5.10 -7.09 -5.69
C GLU A 44 6.28 -7.76 -6.40
N PHE A 45 7.05 -8.59 -5.70
CA PHE A 45 8.20 -9.27 -6.31
C PHE A 45 7.84 -10.69 -6.77
N ASP A 46 7.99 -10.94 -8.06
CA ASP A 46 7.84 -12.27 -8.67
C ASP A 46 9.19 -12.99 -8.72
N SER A 47 9.40 -13.90 -7.80
CA SER A 47 10.63 -14.69 -7.70
C SER A 47 10.82 -15.66 -8.90
N LYS A 48 9.73 -16.09 -9.56
CA LYS A 48 9.78 -17.00 -10.72
C LYS A 48 10.26 -16.26 -11.97
N ARG A 49 9.75 -15.03 -12.20
CA ARG A 49 10.15 -14.20 -13.34
C ARG A 49 11.34 -13.30 -13.02
N LYS A 50 11.74 -13.20 -11.75
CA LYS A 50 12.73 -12.26 -11.23
C LYS A 50 12.39 -10.82 -11.64
N LYS A 51 11.17 -10.41 -11.44
CA LYS A 51 10.66 -9.08 -11.76
C LYS A 51 9.95 -8.48 -10.55
N LEU A 52 10.14 -7.19 -10.36
CA LEU A 52 9.36 -6.41 -9.42
C LEU A 52 8.23 -5.71 -10.20
N PHE A 53 7.00 -6.02 -9.88
CA PHE A 53 5.85 -5.31 -10.39
C PHE A 53 5.61 -4.05 -9.56
N CYS A 54 5.42 -2.92 -10.25
CA CYS A 54 5.27 -1.61 -9.66
C CYS A 54 3.95 -0.99 -10.07
N GLY A 55 3.04 -0.83 -9.13
CA GLY A 55 1.84 -0.01 -9.27
C GLY A 55 2.18 1.44 -8.97
N MET A 56 1.73 2.33 -9.85
CA MET A 56 2.14 3.73 -9.86
C MET A 56 1.00 4.67 -9.47
N THR A 57 1.37 5.87 -9.04
CA THR A 57 0.54 7.06 -9.13
C THR A 57 1.18 8.00 -10.14
N ALA A 58 0.51 8.23 -11.27
CA ALA A 58 1.03 9.07 -12.35
C ALA A 58 -0.09 9.55 -13.28
N PHE A 59 0.12 10.70 -13.95
CA PHE A 59 -0.82 11.22 -14.97
C PHE A 59 -0.38 10.93 -16.41
N ASP A 60 0.89 11.09 -16.70
CA ASP A 60 1.46 11.00 -18.07
C ASP A 60 2.38 9.79 -18.23
N CYS A 61 2.25 8.80 -17.37
CA CYS A 61 2.90 7.50 -17.47
C CYS A 61 1.86 6.41 -17.35
N ASP A 62 2.25 5.21 -17.67
CA ASP A 62 1.48 4.02 -17.35
C ASP A 62 1.35 3.83 -15.83
N LEU A 63 0.35 3.05 -15.41
CA LEU A 63 0.11 2.76 -13.99
C LEU A 63 0.71 1.43 -13.54
N LEU A 64 1.16 0.58 -14.46
CA LEU A 64 1.75 -0.70 -14.12
C LEU A 64 3.05 -0.92 -14.90
N TYR A 65 4.13 -1.15 -14.17
CA TYR A 65 5.45 -1.45 -14.72
C TYR A 65 6.00 -2.73 -14.12
N ALA A 66 6.88 -3.39 -14.88
CA ALA A 66 7.80 -4.40 -14.35
C ALA A 66 9.22 -3.83 -14.32
N PHE A 67 9.87 -3.89 -13.18
CA PHE A 67 11.29 -3.57 -13.02
C PHE A 67 12.11 -4.87 -13.02
N ASP A 68 13.18 -4.87 -13.77
CA ASP A 68 14.15 -5.96 -13.84
C ASP A 68 15.35 -5.63 -12.95
N PRO A 69 15.54 -6.31 -11.80
CA PRO A 69 16.67 -6.04 -10.91
C PRO A 69 18.05 -6.30 -11.49
N ASP A 70 18.16 -7.22 -12.47
CA ASP A 70 19.44 -7.58 -13.09
C ASP A 70 19.88 -6.58 -14.14
N THR A 71 18.93 -6.03 -14.91
CA THR A 71 19.22 -5.04 -15.96
C THR A 71 18.92 -3.61 -15.55
N GLU A 72 18.29 -3.42 -14.40
CA GLU A 72 17.88 -2.12 -13.82
C GLU A 72 16.94 -1.31 -14.75
N LYS A 73 16.08 -2.02 -15.49
CA LYS A 73 15.18 -1.41 -16.49
C LYS A 73 13.72 -1.59 -16.13
N PHE A 74 12.95 -0.54 -16.38
CA PHE A 74 11.49 -0.59 -16.34
C PHE A 74 10.91 -1.01 -17.69
N THR A 75 9.91 -1.87 -17.66
CA THR A 75 9.08 -2.26 -18.80
C THR A 75 7.64 -1.83 -18.52
N CYS A 76 7.07 -1.03 -19.41
CA CYS A 76 5.66 -0.64 -19.39
C CYS A 76 4.76 -1.86 -19.64
N LEU A 77 3.67 -1.98 -18.88
CA LEU A 77 2.70 -3.07 -19.01
C LEU A 77 1.37 -2.63 -19.64
N ASP A 78 1.33 -1.40 -20.16
CA ASP A 78 0.27 -0.87 -21.03
C ASP A 78 -1.12 -0.78 -20.38
N TYR A 79 -1.19 -0.51 -19.06
CA TYR A 79 -2.48 -0.27 -18.39
C TYR A 79 -3.24 0.92 -19.00
N GLN A 80 -2.52 1.96 -19.47
CA GLN A 80 -3.13 3.16 -20.05
C GLN A 80 -3.99 2.86 -21.28
N SER A 81 -3.73 1.79 -22.02
CA SER A 81 -4.54 1.39 -23.17
C SER A 81 -5.97 0.94 -22.81
N VAL A 82 -6.19 0.60 -21.53
CA VAL A 82 -7.47 0.11 -20.98
C VAL A 82 -7.99 0.99 -19.83
N ALA A 83 -7.28 2.07 -19.50
CA ALA A 83 -7.63 2.95 -18.38
C ALA A 83 -8.90 3.75 -18.65
N GLU A 84 -9.70 3.92 -17.61
CA GLU A 84 -10.86 4.80 -17.62
C GLU A 84 -10.50 6.21 -17.11
N LYS A 85 -11.43 7.15 -17.31
CA LYS A 85 -11.26 8.53 -16.84
C LYS A 85 -10.96 8.57 -15.34
N PHE A 86 -9.99 9.38 -14.95
CA PHE A 86 -9.52 9.58 -13.58
C PHE A 86 -8.71 8.43 -12.95
N GLU A 87 -8.56 7.29 -13.58
CA GLU A 87 -7.69 6.23 -13.09
C GLU A 87 -6.24 6.64 -13.26
N ILE A 88 -5.61 7.06 -12.18
CA ILE A 88 -4.22 7.52 -12.17
C ILE A 88 -3.37 6.88 -11.06
N LYS A 89 -3.95 5.94 -10.33
CA LYS A 89 -3.27 5.25 -9.24
C LYS A 89 -3.56 3.76 -9.24
N ILE A 90 -2.54 2.97 -8.88
CA ILE A 90 -2.66 1.66 -8.24
C ILE A 90 -2.10 1.85 -6.83
N HIS A 91 -3.00 2.07 -5.85
CA HIS A 91 -2.61 2.57 -4.53
C HIS A 91 -2.69 1.46 -3.48
N ARG A 92 -1.53 0.88 -3.10
CA ARG A 92 -1.50 -0.22 -2.12
C ARG A 92 -2.48 -1.35 -2.47
N SER A 93 -2.61 -1.59 -3.77
CA SER A 93 -3.67 -2.41 -4.36
C SER A 93 -3.09 -3.25 -5.49
N LEU A 94 -2.06 -4.02 -5.16
CA LEU A 94 -1.45 -5.01 -6.04
C LEU A 94 -1.20 -6.29 -5.24
N HIS A 95 -1.43 -7.44 -5.85
CA HIS A 95 -1.19 -8.74 -5.25
C HIS A 95 -0.75 -9.74 -6.33
N LEU A 96 0.40 -10.38 -6.13
CA LEU A 96 0.91 -11.43 -6.99
C LEU A 96 0.31 -12.78 -6.56
N CYS A 97 -0.56 -13.34 -7.41
CA CYS A 97 -1.17 -14.64 -7.16
C CYS A 97 -0.18 -15.79 -7.32
N ARG A 98 -0.43 -16.92 -6.66
CA ARG A 98 0.36 -18.17 -6.75
C ARG A 98 0.48 -18.71 -8.17
N ASP A 99 -0.51 -18.42 -9.02
CA ASP A 99 -0.51 -18.80 -10.45
C ASP A 99 0.30 -17.84 -11.33
N GLY A 100 0.84 -16.77 -10.74
CA GLY A 100 1.69 -15.79 -11.39
C GLY A 100 0.93 -14.64 -12.09
N ARG A 101 -0.39 -14.56 -11.95
CA ARG A 101 -1.18 -13.39 -12.35
C ARG A 101 -1.14 -12.33 -11.24
N LEU A 102 -1.40 -11.10 -11.62
CA LEU A 102 -1.56 -10.00 -10.67
C LEU A 102 -3.05 -9.66 -10.52
N ILE A 103 -3.50 -9.48 -9.30
CA ILE A 103 -4.75 -8.81 -9.00
C ILE A 103 -4.40 -7.39 -8.53
N GLY A 104 -5.00 -6.40 -9.16
CA GLY A 104 -4.79 -5.01 -8.79
C GLY A 104 -6.10 -4.23 -8.75
N ALA A 105 -6.04 -3.04 -8.15
CA ALA A 105 -7.18 -2.15 -8.15
C ALA A 105 -6.74 -0.70 -8.34
N THR A 106 -7.63 0.12 -8.91
CA THR A 106 -7.34 1.49 -9.25
C THR A 106 -7.93 2.49 -8.27
N ALA A 107 -7.21 3.57 -8.09
CA ALA A 107 -7.68 4.75 -7.41
C ALA A 107 -7.70 5.94 -8.37
N CYS A 108 -8.68 6.82 -8.17
CA CYS A 108 -8.85 8.01 -8.98
C CYS A 108 -8.33 9.24 -8.25
N LEU A 109 -7.91 10.25 -9.00
CA LEU A 109 -7.69 11.59 -8.47
C LEU A 109 -8.58 12.55 -9.24
N HIS A 110 -9.64 12.99 -8.60
CA HIS A 110 -10.58 13.99 -9.11
C HIS A 110 -11.05 14.89 -7.96
N ARG A 111 -11.70 15.97 -8.27
CA ARG A 111 -12.35 16.79 -7.25
C ARG A 111 -13.63 16.10 -6.77
N GLU A 112 -14.06 16.43 -5.57
CA GLU A 112 -15.32 15.90 -5.00
C GLU A 112 -16.54 16.20 -5.87
N ASP A 113 -16.57 17.41 -6.49
CA ASP A 113 -17.64 17.83 -7.41
C ASP A 113 -17.61 17.09 -8.77
N GLN A 114 -16.61 16.28 -9.02
CA GLN A 114 -16.47 15.45 -10.22
C GLN A 114 -16.71 13.97 -9.94
N ARG A 115 -17.08 13.60 -8.73
CA ARG A 115 -17.21 12.21 -8.31
C ARG A 115 -18.15 11.41 -9.24
N ASP A 116 -19.29 12.01 -9.64
CA ASP A 116 -20.25 11.35 -10.50
C ASP A 116 -19.82 11.22 -11.97
N GLU A 117 -18.73 11.89 -12.36
CA GLU A 117 -18.14 11.74 -13.70
C GLU A 117 -17.30 10.48 -13.84
N GLY A 118 -16.84 9.88 -12.72
CA GLY A 118 -16.04 8.66 -12.67
C GLY A 118 -16.89 7.43 -12.36
N HIS A 119 -16.56 6.30 -12.93
CA HIS A 119 -17.26 5.03 -12.63
C HIS A 119 -16.94 4.48 -11.23
N GLY A 120 -15.81 4.86 -10.67
CA GLY A 120 -15.21 4.28 -9.46
C GLY A 120 -13.97 3.45 -9.78
N GLY A 121 -13.26 3.04 -8.73
CA GLY A 121 -12.09 2.19 -8.87
C GLY A 121 -12.47 0.80 -9.41
N ARG A 122 -11.66 0.29 -10.34
CA ARG A 122 -11.83 -1.04 -10.92
C ARG A 122 -10.86 -2.03 -10.32
N VAL A 123 -11.32 -3.25 -10.10
CA VAL A 123 -10.44 -4.39 -9.83
C VAL A 123 -10.11 -5.06 -11.16
N PHE A 124 -8.84 -5.35 -11.37
CA PHE A 124 -8.36 -6.03 -12.58
C PHE A 124 -7.52 -7.26 -12.23
N ILE A 125 -7.49 -8.21 -13.17
CA ILE A 125 -6.56 -9.33 -13.20
C ILE A 125 -5.65 -9.13 -14.41
N PHE A 126 -4.34 -9.05 -14.19
CA PHE A 126 -3.36 -8.95 -15.25
C PHE A 126 -2.61 -10.27 -15.40
N ASP A 127 -2.55 -10.78 -16.62
CA ASP A 127 -1.75 -11.96 -16.98
C ASP A 127 -0.42 -11.48 -17.62
N PRO A 128 0.72 -11.59 -16.90
CA PRO A 128 1.99 -11.09 -17.42
C PRO A 128 2.50 -11.84 -18.66
N ASP A 129 2.12 -13.10 -18.83
CA ASP A 129 2.56 -13.92 -19.96
C ASP A 129 1.77 -13.61 -21.23
N LYS A 130 0.48 -13.35 -21.10
CA LYS A 130 -0.40 -12.97 -22.22
C LYS A 130 -0.45 -11.45 -22.43
N LYS A 131 -0.02 -10.67 -21.44
CA LYS A 131 -0.14 -9.20 -21.41
C LYS A 131 -1.58 -8.73 -21.59
N THR A 132 -2.52 -9.35 -20.89
CA THR A 132 -3.95 -9.03 -20.98
C THR A 132 -4.51 -8.62 -19.64
N TYR A 133 -5.45 -7.69 -19.69
CA TYR A 133 -6.23 -7.23 -18.54
C TYR A 133 -7.65 -7.79 -18.60
N ASP A 134 -8.15 -8.28 -17.49
CA ASP A 134 -9.52 -8.73 -17.28
C ASP A 134 -10.11 -7.98 -16.09
N PHE A 135 -11.27 -7.34 -16.26
CA PHE A 135 -11.85 -6.46 -15.25
C PHE A 135 -13.00 -7.14 -14.51
N LEU A 136 -13.01 -6.97 -13.20
CA LEU A 136 -14.09 -7.40 -12.31
C LEU A 136 -15.11 -6.24 -12.13
N PRO A 137 -16.32 -6.53 -11.60
CA PRO A 137 -17.29 -5.48 -11.30
C PRO A 137 -16.74 -4.42 -10.35
N ILE A 138 -17.17 -3.17 -10.49
CA ILE A 138 -16.83 -2.06 -9.61
C ILE A 138 -17.46 -2.33 -8.24
N PRO A 139 -16.68 -2.40 -7.14
CA PRO A 139 -17.23 -2.76 -5.83
C PRO A 139 -18.07 -1.64 -5.23
N VAL A 140 -17.67 -0.39 -5.38
CA VAL A 140 -18.37 0.78 -4.86
C VAL A 140 -18.42 1.83 -5.96
N PRO A 141 -19.58 2.04 -6.61
CA PRO A 141 -19.72 3.03 -7.67
C PRO A 141 -19.30 4.43 -7.23
N HIS A 142 -18.63 5.15 -8.12
CA HIS A 142 -18.13 6.52 -7.95
C HIS A 142 -17.06 6.71 -6.85
N ASP A 143 -16.74 5.68 -6.07
CA ASP A 143 -15.60 5.69 -5.16
C ASP A 143 -14.38 5.04 -5.81
N TYR A 144 -13.18 5.44 -5.43
CA TYR A 144 -11.98 4.72 -5.83
C TYR A 144 -11.53 3.72 -4.74
N ILE A 145 -10.69 2.77 -5.14
CA ILE A 145 -10.20 1.75 -4.21
C ILE A 145 -8.89 2.24 -3.60
N GLN A 146 -8.85 2.26 -2.26
CA GLN A 146 -7.70 2.72 -1.49
C GLN A 146 -6.68 1.60 -1.24
N THR A 147 -7.17 0.41 -0.98
CA THR A 147 -6.35 -0.77 -0.68
C THR A 147 -7.13 -2.05 -0.92
N ILE A 148 -6.42 -3.12 -1.27
CA ILE A 148 -6.98 -4.47 -1.37
C ILE A 148 -6.13 -5.47 -0.59
N THR A 149 -6.75 -6.57 -0.21
CA THR A 149 -6.10 -7.77 0.35
C THR A 149 -6.77 -8.99 -0.27
N VAL A 150 -6.01 -9.96 -0.74
CA VAL A 150 -6.52 -11.14 -1.46
C VAL A 150 -6.39 -12.39 -0.61
N ASP A 151 -7.48 -13.14 -0.47
CA ASP A 151 -7.52 -14.49 0.08
C ASP A 151 -7.64 -15.48 -1.10
N GLU A 152 -6.51 -15.99 -1.54
CA GLU A 152 -6.49 -16.93 -2.66
C GLU A 152 -7.13 -18.28 -2.32
N ASP A 153 -7.06 -18.71 -1.05
CA ASP A 153 -7.62 -20.00 -0.64
C ASP A 153 -9.15 -19.98 -0.67
N ARG A 154 -9.75 -18.84 -0.32
CA ARG A 154 -11.21 -18.66 -0.35
C ARG A 154 -11.69 -17.99 -1.64
N GLN A 155 -10.78 -17.59 -2.51
CA GLN A 155 -11.08 -16.79 -3.72
C GLN A 155 -11.89 -15.54 -3.38
N LEU A 156 -11.45 -14.81 -2.34
CA LEU A 156 -12.05 -13.56 -1.90
C LEU A 156 -11.05 -12.41 -2.03
N LEU A 157 -11.58 -11.23 -2.31
CA LEU A 157 -10.84 -9.98 -2.26
C LEU A 157 -11.56 -9.04 -1.29
N TYR A 158 -10.80 -8.51 -0.36
CA TYR A 158 -11.22 -7.48 0.57
C TYR A 158 -10.65 -6.14 0.14
N GLY A 159 -11.36 -5.05 0.39
CA GLY A 159 -10.81 -3.74 0.14
C GLY A 159 -11.60 -2.63 0.80
N PHE A 160 -11.04 -1.44 0.69
CA PHE A 160 -11.68 -0.21 1.14
C PHE A 160 -11.79 0.80 0.02
N SER A 161 -12.95 1.47 -0.03
CA SER A 161 -13.17 2.59 -0.93
C SER A 161 -12.89 3.93 -0.25
N TYR A 162 -12.62 4.96 -1.06
CA TYR A 162 -12.45 6.35 -0.65
C TYR A 162 -13.24 7.25 -1.64
N PRO A 163 -13.87 8.34 -1.23
CA PRO A 163 -13.83 8.97 0.09
C PRO A 163 -14.97 8.55 1.04
N VAL A 164 -15.80 7.58 0.70
CA VAL A 164 -16.93 7.17 1.56
C VAL A 164 -16.53 6.17 2.63
N PHE A 165 -15.35 5.53 2.53
CA PHE A 165 -14.82 4.59 3.51
C PHE A 165 -15.67 3.33 3.70
N CYS A 166 -16.08 2.73 2.57
CA CYS A 166 -16.74 1.44 2.59
C CYS A 166 -15.74 0.29 2.57
N PHE A 167 -15.89 -0.65 3.48
CA PHE A 167 -15.33 -1.99 3.39
C PHE A 167 -16.13 -2.79 2.37
N PHE A 168 -15.47 -3.48 1.47
CA PHE A 168 -16.15 -4.38 0.54
C PHE A 168 -15.47 -5.75 0.50
N VAL A 169 -16.26 -6.77 0.16
CA VAL A 169 -15.81 -8.14 -0.10
C VAL A 169 -16.28 -8.53 -1.50
N MET A 170 -15.38 -9.04 -2.29
CA MET A 170 -15.65 -9.55 -3.63
C MET A 170 -15.35 -11.04 -3.72
N ASP A 171 -16.24 -11.80 -4.33
CA ASP A 171 -16.04 -13.19 -4.69
C ASP A 171 -15.39 -13.21 -6.09
N LEU A 172 -14.13 -13.64 -6.11
CA LEU A 172 -13.31 -13.65 -7.34
C LEU A 172 -13.78 -14.75 -8.30
N ALA A 173 -14.16 -15.91 -7.78
CA ALA A 173 -14.63 -17.04 -8.58
C ALA A 173 -15.99 -16.76 -9.20
N ALA A 174 -16.93 -16.21 -8.42
CA ALA A 174 -18.25 -15.82 -8.89
C ALA A 174 -18.26 -14.46 -9.62
N ARG A 175 -17.17 -13.73 -9.58
CA ARG A 175 -16.98 -12.39 -10.20
C ARG A 175 -18.07 -11.42 -9.76
N LYS A 176 -18.32 -11.32 -8.46
CA LYS A 176 -19.38 -10.47 -7.91
C LYS A 176 -18.98 -9.83 -6.59
N VAL A 177 -19.55 -8.66 -6.34
CA VAL A 177 -19.48 -8.01 -5.02
C VAL A 177 -20.39 -8.77 -4.06
N LYS A 178 -19.84 -9.28 -2.96
CA LYS A 178 -20.54 -10.05 -1.92
C LYS A 178 -21.06 -9.13 -0.82
N ARG A 179 -20.29 -8.13 -0.43
CA ARG A 179 -20.61 -7.19 0.66
C ARG A 179 -20.10 -5.81 0.35
N VAL A 180 -20.85 -4.80 0.74
CA VAL A 180 -20.41 -3.41 0.88
C VAL A 180 -20.95 -2.89 2.19
N GLN A 181 -20.08 -2.31 3.03
CA GLN A 181 -20.46 -1.81 4.34
C GLN A 181 -19.69 -0.53 4.67
N TYR A 182 -20.41 0.54 5.01
CA TYR A 182 -19.79 1.77 5.50
C TYR A 182 -19.11 1.52 6.84
N MET A 183 -17.85 1.94 6.95
CA MET A 183 -17.04 1.80 8.17
C MET A 183 -16.64 3.14 8.77
N GLY A 184 -16.45 4.18 7.95
CA GLY A 184 -16.08 5.52 8.41
C GLY A 184 -14.62 5.63 8.88
N SER A 185 -13.81 4.60 8.67
CA SER A 185 -12.38 4.57 8.95
C SER A 185 -11.70 3.69 7.90
N ILE A 186 -10.51 4.06 7.47
CA ILE A 186 -9.81 3.39 6.37
C ILE A 186 -8.38 3.03 6.78
N PRO A 187 -7.97 1.76 6.64
CA PRO A 187 -6.58 1.35 6.77
C PRO A 187 -5.82 1.64 5.47
N HIS A 188 -4.48 1.52 5.51
CA HIS A 188 -3.68 1.54 4.29
C HIS A 188 -3.34 0.12 3.82
N ILE A 189 -2.41 -0.59 4.45
CA ILE A 189 -2.10 -1.98 4.10
C ILE A 189 -2.64 -2.91 5.17
N VAL A 190 -3.33 -3.97 4.75
CA VAL A 190 -3.89 -4.99 5.65
C VAL A 190 -3.47 -6.37 5.19
N SER A 191 -3.04 -7.20 6.14
CA SER A 191 -2.79 -8.63 5.95
C SER A 191 -3.87 -9.48 6.61
N LEU A 192 -4.06 -10.69 6.11
CA LEU A 192 -5.00 -11.65 6.68
C LEU A 192 -4.42 -12.40 7.87
N ALA A 193 -5.26 -12.69 8.83
CA ALA A 193 -4.94 -13.66 9.87
C ALA A 193 -4.85 -15.10 9.29
N PRO A 194 -4.18 -16.04 9.97
CA PRO A 194 -4.04 -17.43 9.48
C PRO A 194 -5.37 -18.16 9.23
N ASP A 195 -6.45 -17.75 9.90
CA ASP A 195 -7.81 -18.26 9.69
C ASP A 195 -8.56 -17.52 8.57
N GLY A 196 -7.91 -16.62 7.86
CA GLY A 196 -8.50 -15.78 6.80
C GLY A 196 -9.28 -14.57 7.33
N ALA A 197 -9.33 -14.37 8.64
CA ALA A 197 -10.01 -13.19 9.19
C ALA A 197 -9.32 -11.89 8.81
N TYR A 198 -10.15 -10.90 8.48
CA TYR A 198 -9.70 -9.55 8.12
C TYR A 198 -9.93 -8.61 9.30
N PHE A 199 -8.88 -7.89 9.71
CA PHE A 199 -8.94 -6.89 10.78
C PHE A 199 -8.67 -5.50 10.22
N ALA A 200 -9.52 -4.54 10.60
CA ALA A 200 -9.30 -3.12 10.32
C ALA A 200 -10.05 -2.28 11.35
N THR A 201 -10.20 -0.99 11.07
CA THR A 201 -10.84 -0.05 11.97
C THR A 201 -12.17 0.48 11.42
N TRP A 202 -13.06 0.89 12.32
CA TRP A 202 -14.34 1.50 12.00
C TRP A 202 -14.60 2.71 12.89
N ASN A 203 -15.56 3.55 12.51
CA ASN A 203 -15.92 4.79 13.17
C ASN A 203 -14.84 5.89 13.06
N CYS A 204 -15.14 6.96 12.37
CA CYS A 204 -14.22 8.08 12.08
C CYS A 204 -13.75 8.90 13.31
N ARG A 205 -14.28 8.63 14.49
CA ARG A 205 -13.88 9.30 15.74
C ARG A 205 -13.04 8.44 16.65
N SER A 206 -13.48 7.21 16.87
CA SER A 206 -12.82 6.30 17.82
C SER A 206 -11.84 5.34 17.13
N HIS A 207 -12.01 5.09 15.83
CA HIS A 207 -11.23 4.12 15.06
C HIS A 207 -11.04 2.78 15.76
N ASN A 208 -12.13 2.27 16.36
CA ASN A 208 -12.12 0.98 17.03
C ASN A 208 -11.86 -0.16 16.04
N LEU A 209 -11.33 -1.26 16.52
CA LEU A 209 -11.11 -2.45 15.70
C LEU A 209 -12.42 -3.13 15.30
N PHE A 210 -12.42 -3.77 14.15
CA PHE A 210 -13.37 -4.79 13.78
C PHE A 210 -12.66 -6.04 13.23
N ARG A 211 -13.33 -7.18 13.28
CA ARG A 211 -12.93 -8.42 12.64
C ARG A 211 -14.04 -8.88 11.70
N TYR A 212 -13.70 -9.12 10.44
CA TYR A 212 -14.58 -9.82 9.51
C TYR A 212 -14.19 -11.27 9.43
N ASP A 213 -15.19 -12.16 9.54
CA ASP A 213 -15.07 -13.59 9.41
C ASP A 213 -15.59 -14.03 8.04
N PRO A 214 -14.71 -14.53 7.13
CA PRO A 214 -15.12 -14.91 5.78
C PRO A 214 -15.98 -16.17 5.72
N ASP A 215 -15.83 -17.09 6.69
CA ASP A 215 -16.54 -18.36 6.69
C ASP A 215 -18.00 -18.19 7.10
N THR A 216 -18.29 -17.23 7.97
CA THR A 216 -19.64 -16.90 8.44
C THR A 216 -20.23 -15.66 7.82
N ASP A 217 -19.45 -14.90 7.04
CA ASP A 217 -19.82 -13.59 6.48
C ASP A 217 -20.30 -12.59 7.55
N THR A 218 -19.62 -12.56 8.69
CA THR A 218 -20.02 -11.71 9.83
C THR A 218 -18.94 -10.72 10.21
N VAL A 219 -19.38 -9.55 10.72
CA VAL A 219 -18.50 -8.53 11.28
C VAL A 219 -18.68 -8.48 12.80
N LYS A 220 -17.58 -8.62 13.53
CA LYS A 220 -17.52 -8.36 14.96
C LYS A 220 -16.85 -7.01 15.18
N PHE A 221 -17.55 -6.10 15.84
CA PHE A 221 -17.02 -4.82 16.27
C PHE A 221 -16.49 -4.92 17.70
N PHE A 222 -15.30 -4.33 17.91
CA PHE A 222 -14.72 -4.21 19.24
C PHE A 222 -15.00 -2.81 19.80
N ASP A 223 -14.94 -2.65 21.11
CA ASP A 223 -15.15 -1.41 21.83
C ASP A 223 -13.83 -0.69 22.19
N TYR A 224 -12.73 -1.11 21.56
CA TYR A 224 -11.39 -0.52 21.73
C TYR A 224 -10.69 -0.31 20.38
N ALA A 225 -9.72 0.58 20.41
CA ALA A 225 -8.85 0.94 19.30
C ALA A 225 -7.41 0.43 19.54
N LEU A 226 -6.51 0.67 18.58
CA LEU A 226 -5.07 0.47 18.80
C LEU A 226 -4.53 1.45 19.86
N PRO A 227 -3.42 1.10 20.54
CA PRO A 227 -2.90 1.90 21.67
C PRO A 227 -2.64 3.37 21.33
N HIS A 228 -2.08 3.65 20.15
CA HIS A 228 -1.68 5.01 19.74
C HIS A 228 -2.60 5.63 18.67
N THR A 229 -3.85 5.18 18.60
CA THR A 229 -4.83 5.60 17.57
C THR A 229 -4.97 7.12 17.46
N GLN A 230 -5.06 7.84 18.57
CA GLN A 230 -5.29 9.29 18.54
C GLN A 230 -4.06 10.06 18.01
N GLU A 231 -2.86 9.62 18.34
CA GLU A 231 -1.62 10.17 17.77
C GLU A 231 -1.56 9.86 16.28
N SER A 232 -1.79 8.60 15.88
CA SER A 232 -1.75 8.13 14.50
C SER A 232 -2.71 8.89 13.60
N CYS A 233 -3.97 9.02 13.99
CA CYS A 233 -5.00 9.71 13.20
C CYS A 233 -4.75 11.22 13.11
N GLY A 234 -4.09 11.81 14.09
CA GLY A 234 -3.65 13.22 14.07
C GLY A 234 -2.58 13.52 13.02
N LEU A 235 -1.82 12.51 12.58
CA LEU A 235 -0.75 12.63 11.58
C LEU A 235 -1.22 12.36 10.14
N MET A 236 -2.45 11.89 9.98
CA MET A 236 -3.01 11.48 8.69
C MET A 236 -4.10 12.44 8.21
N TYR A 237 -4.65 12.16 7.05
CA TYR A 237 -5.81 12.90 6.52
C TYR A 237 -7.11 12.48 7.23
N PRO A 238 -8.17 13.33 7.22
CA PRO A 238 -9.45 12.99 7.83
C PRO A 238 -10.02 11.68 7.31
N GLY A 239 -10.41 10.78 8.22
CA GLY A 239 -10.95 9.45 7.91
C GLY A 239 -9.90 8.34 7.81
N ALA A 240 -8.61 8.66 7.71
CA ALA A 240 -7.57 7.66 7.85
C ALA A 240 -7.57 7.07 9.27
N GLY A 241 -7.59 5.75 9.36
CA GLY A 241 -7.41 5.02 10.62
C GLY A 241 -5.92 4.91 11.01
N PRO A 242 -5.61 4.36 12.18
CA PRO A 242 -4.25 4.24 12.69
C PRO A 242 -3.38 3.23 11.91
N ILE A 243 -3.99 2.25 11.24
CA ILE A 243 -3.29 1.18 10.52
C ILE A 243 -2.65 1.75 9.25
N ASP A 244 -1.32 1.92 9.26
CA ASP A 244 -0.56 2.40 8.10
C ASP A 244 0.06 1.23 7.32
N GLY A 245 0.55 0.17 8.00
CA GLY A 245 1.00 -1.08 7.42
C GLY A 245 0.63 -2.28 8.28
N MET A 246 0.53 -3.47 7.69
CA MET A 246 0.28 -4.71 8.42
C MET A 246 0.92 -5.91 7.72
N ALA A 247 1.51 -6.82 8.50
CA ALA A 247 2.04 -8.09 8.03
C ALA A 247 1.59 -9.24 8.93
N ALA A 248 1.39 -10.44 8.34
CA ALA A 248 1.13 -11.66 9.09
C ALA A 248 2.45 -12.28 9.54
N GLY A 249 2.62 -12.49 10.84
CA GLY A 249 3.84 -13.10 11.40
C GLY A 249 3.85 -14.63 11.33
N PRO A 250 5.05 -15.24 11.39
CA PRO A 250 5.21 -16.69 11.38
C PRO A 250 4.65 -17.35 12.65
N ASP A 251 4.45 -16.58 13.71
CA ASP A 251 3.84 -16.99 15.00
C ASP A 251 2.30 -16.99 14.97
N GLY A 252 1.71 -16.65 13.82
CA GLY A 252 0.26 -16.54 13.64
C GLY A 252 -0.37 -15.27 14.19
N MET A 253 0.45 -14.30 14.58
CA MET A 253 0.01 -12.95 14.98
C MET A 253 -0.01 -12.00 13.77
N LEU A 254 -0.74 -10.90 13.89
CA LEU A 254 -0.66 -9.78 12.95
C LEU A 254 0.19 -8.68 13.57
N TYR A 255 1.11 -8.15 12.79
CA TYR A 255 1.98 -7.03 13.15
C TYR A 255 1.47 -5.78 12.43
N ILE A 256 1.19 -4.73 13.19
CA ILE A 256 0.55 -3.52 12.71
C ILE A 256 1.50 -2.34 12.92
N GLY A 257 1.84 -1.66 11.85
CA GLY A 257 2.54 -0.39 11.87
C GLY A 257 1.54 0.76 11.94
N GLU A 258 1.63 1.57 12.99
CA GLU A 258 0.82 2.75 13.13
C GLU A 258 1.47 3.99 12.48
N ALA A 259 0.65 4.97 12.11
CA ALA A 259 1.14 6.29 11.66
C ALA A 259 1.89 7.06 12.76
N SER A 260 1.71 6.72 14.03
CA SER A 260 2.52 7.21 15.15
C SER A 260 3.96 6.68 15.15
N GLY A 261 4.24 5.62 14.38
CA GLY A 261 5.54 4.93 14.36
C GLY A 261 5.66 3.79 15.38
N HIS A 262 4.57 3.46 16.08
CA HIS A 262 4.49 2.29 16.94
C HIS A 262 4.23 1.02 16.11
N LEU A 263 4.81 -0.08 16.57
CA LEU A 263 4.55 -1.41 16.08
C LEU A 263 3.70 -2.15 17.10
N ASP A 264 2.54 -2.63 16.68
CA ASP A 264 1.65 -3.42 17.52
C ASP A 264 1.61 -4.88 17.09
N ARG A 265 1.32 -5.77 18.03
CA ARG A 265 1.02 -7.18 17.79
C ARG A 265 -0.43 -7.47 18.16
N LEU A 266 -1.21 -7.94 17.18
CA LEU A 266 -2.59 -8.36 17.34
C LEU A 266 -2.69 -9.89 17.35
N ASP A 267 -3.27 -10.46 18.41
CA ASP A 267 -3.67 -11.86 18.45
C ASP A 267 -5.03 -12.03 17.76
N PRO A 268 -5.11 -12.68 16.58
CA PRO A 268 -6.35 -12.77 15.83
C PRO A 268 -7.42 -13.65 16.50
N LYS A 269 -7.05 -14.55 17.41
CA LYS A 269 -7.99 -15.40 18.12
C LYS A 269 -8.76 -14.64 19.20
N THR A 270 -8.05 -13.76 19.91
CA THR A 270 -8.62 -13.01 21.04
C THR A 270 -8.99 -11.58 20.69
N GLY A 271 -8.35 -10.99 19.67
CA GLY A 271 -8.40 -9.59 19.33
C GLY A 271 -7.46 -8.72 20.19
N LYS A 272 -6.71 -9.33 21.12
CA LYS A 272 -5.82 -8.57 22.02
C LYS A 272 -4.69 -7.92 21.24
N VAL A 273 -4.51 -6.60 21.46
CA VAL A 273 -3.41 -5.83 20.93
C VAL A 273 -2.36 -5.61 22.02
N THR A 274 -1.09 -5.69 21.63
CA THR A 274 0.07 -5.42 22.49
C THR A 274 0.99 -4.45 21.77
N ASP A 275 1.25 -3.30 22.37
CA ASP A 275 2.25 -2.33 21.89
C ASP A 275 3.66 -2.92 22.07
N LEU A 276 4.44 -2.93 21.01
CA LEU A 276 5.84 -3.38 20.98
C LEU A 276 6.82 -2.19 20.98
N GLY A 277 6.31 -0.96 21.03
CA GLY A 277 7.09 0.26 20.98
C GLY A 277 7.46 0.68 19.55
N ARG A 278 8.42 1.59 19.43
CA ARG A 278 8.88 2.13 18.16
C ARG A 278 10.16 1.43 17.69
N PRO A 279 10.13 0.66 16.59
CA PRO A 279 11.28 -0.13 16.14
C PRO A 279 12.47 0.72 15.67
N ALA A 280 12.24 1.95 15.21
CA ALA A 280 13.26 2.87 14.72
C ALA A 280 13.33 4.17 15.56
N GLY A 281 13.32 4.06 16.88
CA GLY A 281 13.46 5.20 17.80
C GLY A 281 12.26 6.14 17.73
N ASN A 282 12.49 7.44 17.54
CA ASN A 282 11.42 8.44 17.55
C ASN A 282 10.81 8.74 16.17
N GLU A 283 11.07 7.90 15.18
CA GLU A 283 10.49 8.09 13.85
C GLU A 283 8.98 7.83 13.88
N THR A 284 8.24 8.65 13.14
CA THR A 284 6.80 8.48 12.92
C THR A 284 6.54 7.67 11.67
N ARG A 285 5.37 7.06 11.59
CA ARG A 285 4.87 6.22 10.50
C ARG A 285 5.63 4.91 10.32
N ILE A 286 4.86 3.85 10.17
CA ILE A 286 5.31 2.57 9.63
C ILE A 286 4.38 2.24 8.44
N PRO A 287 4.65 2.85 7.25
CA PRO A 287 3.73 2.82 6.12
C PRO A 287 3.61 1.46 5.43
N ALA A 288 4.59 0.59 5.63
CA ALA A 288 4.58 -0.74 5.04
C ALA A 288 5.34 -1.74 5.91
N LEU A 289 4.83 -2.96 5.95
CA LEU A 289 5.42 -4.12 6.61
C LEU A 289 5.29 -5.34 5.69
N GLU A 290 6.31 -6.18 5.65
CA GLU A 290 6.30 -7.46 4.95
C GLU A 290 7.09 -8.52 5.72
N THR A 291 6.63 -9.76 5.67
CA THR A 291 7.28 -10.89 6.36
C THR A 291 8.30 -11.55 5.44
N GLY A 292 9.55 -11.55 5.85
CA GLY A 292 10.63 -12.23 5.15
C GLY A 292 10.58 -13.76 5.28
N ALA A 293 11.24 -14.45 4.38
CA ALA A 293 11.38 -15.91 4.42
C ALA A 293 12.13 -16.40 5.68
N ASP A 294 12.93 -15.54 6.30
CA ASP A 294 13.62 -15.75 7.56
C ASP A 294 12.70 -15.61 8.81
N GLY A 295 11.45 -15.24 8.60
CA GLY A 295 10.45 -15.06 9.64
C GLY A 295 10.50 -13.71 10.35
N ARG A 296 11.38 -12.80 9.94
CA ARG A 296 11.38 -11.41 10.45
C ARG A 296 10.34 -10.55 9.71
N ILE A 297 9.86 -9.52 10.40
CA ILE A 297 8.95 -8.53 9.86
C ILE A 297 9.79 -7.31 9.43
N TYR A 298 9.95 -7.14 8.14
CA TYR A 298 10.65 -5.98 7.57
C TYR A 298 9.68 -4.80 7.43
N GLY A 299 10.18 -3.60 7.62
CA GLY A 299 9.35 -2.41 7.52
C GLY A 299 10.15 -1.13 7.31
N ILE A 300 9.41 -0.10 6.92
CA ILE A 300 9.91 1.26 6.82
C ILE A 300 9.38 2.03 8.02
N ALA A 301 10.24 2.77 8.71
CA ALA A 301 9.82 3.72 9.73
C ALA A 301 10.37 5.10 9.43
N GLY A 302 9.52 6.12 9.43
CA GLY A 302 9.92 7.49 9.20
C GLY A 302 9.09 8.24 8.17
N PHE A 303 9.39 9.54 8.08
CA PHE A 303 8.66 10.50 7.26
C PHE A 303 9.60 11.65 6.83
N LEU A 304 9.38 12.25 5.66
CA LEU A 304 10.10 13.43 5.17
C LEU A 304 11.63 13.30 5.25
N GLU A 305 12.21 12.43 4.41
CA GLU A 305 13.66 12.19 4.31
C GLU A 305 14.33 11.56 5.54
N ARG A 306 13.52 11.08 6.49
CA ARG A 306 13.99 10.39 7.69
C ARG A 306 13.52 8.93 7.74
N CYS A 307 13.35 8.32 6.59
CA CYS A 307 12.88 6.95 6.47
C CYS A 307 14.00 5.94 6.71
N HIS A 308 13.79 5.02 7.63
CA HIS A 308 14.71 3.95 8.00
C HIS A 308 14.14 2.59 7.62
N LEU A 309 14.99 1.71 7.10
CA LEU A 309 14.65 0.30 6.99
C LEU A 309 14.96 -0.39 8.33
N PHE A 310 14.02 -1.21 8.79
CA PHE A 310 14.18 -2.04 9.99
C PHE A 310 13.65 -3.45 9.77
N ALA A 311 14.05 -4.38 10.63
CA ALA A 311 13.40 -5.68 10.80
C ALA A 311 13.08 -5.91 12.27
N PHE A 312 11.91 -6.46 12.55
CA PHE A 312 11.51 -6.94 13.86
C PHE A 312 11.50 -8.47 13.86
N ASP A 313 12.11 -9.08 14.87
CA ASP A 313 12.14 -10.53 15.04
C ASP A 313 11.07 -10.95 16.06
N PRO A 314 9.98 -11.62 15.62
CA PRO A 314 8.93 -12.11 16.49
C PRO A 314 9.40 -13.10 17.56
N ALA A 315 10.45 -13.89 17.27
CA ALA A 315 10.95 -14.93 18.16
C ALA A 315 11.72 -14.33 19.37
N THR A 316 12.41 -13.21 19.15
CA THR A 316 13.22 -12.56 20.18
C THR A 316 12.60 -11.29 20.74
N GLY A 317 11.59 -10.73 20.05
CA GLY A 317 10.97 -9.45 20.37
C GLY A 317 11.90 -8.25 20.16
N LYS A 318 12.93 -8.37 19.31
CA LYS A 318 13.91 -7.31 19.06
C LYS A 318 13.80 -6.73 17.66
N SER A 319 14.07 -5.44 17.56
CA SER A 319 14.22 -4.73 16.29
C SER A 319 15.69 -4.52 15.96
N GLU A 320 16.00 -4.64 14.67
CA GLU A 320 17.26 -4.23 14.06
C GLU A 320 16.98 -3.09 13.07
N VAL A 321 17.71 -1.99 13.17
CA VAL A 321 17.62 -0.85 12.25
C VAL A 321 18.81 -0.89 11.30
N PHE A 322 18.57 -1.11 10.00
CA PHE A 322 19.64 -1.19 9.00
C PHE A 322 20.19 0.18 8.61
N GLY A 323 19.42 1.24 8.87
CA GLY A 323 19.83 2.62 8.70
C GLY A 323 18.88 3.45 7.83
N LEU A 324 19.28 4.69 7.58
CA LEU A 324 18.57 5.64 6.74
C LEU A 324 18.60 5.18 5.28
N ILE A 325 17.46 5.28 4.60
CA ILE A 325 17.34 4.95 3.17
C ILE A 325 17.84 6.17 2.38
N GLU A 326 19.11 6.11 1.99
CA GLU A 326 19.85 7.17 1.29
C GLU A 326 20.67 6.58 0.14
N ASP A 327 20.52 7.10 -1.07
CA ASP A 327 21.29 6.63 -2.24
C ASP A 327 22.80 6.81 -1.98
N HIS A 328 23.54 5.72 -2.10
CA HIS A 328 25.00 5.73 -1.83
C HIS A 328 25.79 6.60 -2.81
N ARG A 329 25.23 6.92 -4.01
CA ARG A 329 25.88 7.64 -5.08
C ARG A 329 25.76 9.16 -4.93
N ASP A 330 24.57 9.67 -4.64
CA ASP A 330 24.27 11.10 -4.67
C ASP A 330 23.72 11.67 -3.35
N LYS A 331 23.58 10.80 -2.33
CA LYS A 331 23.07 11.16 -1.00
C LYS A 331 21.60 11.64 -1.00
N THR A 332 20.87 11.40 -2.07
CA THR A 332 19.43 11.63 -2.07
C THR A 332 18.78 10.68 -1.06
N ARG A 333 17.82 11.18 -0.30
CA ARG A 333 17.09 10.41 0.72
C ARG A 333 15.69 10.06 0.25
N LEU A 334 15.19 8.92 0.71
CA LEU A 334 13.80 8.54 0.55
C LEU A 334 12.90 9.57 1.24
N PHE A 335 12.03 10.23 0.46
CA PHE A 335 11.16 11.29 0.98
C PHE A 335 10.05 10.73 1.87
N ILE A 336 9.18 9.89 1.32
CA ILE A 336 8.13 9.17 2.05
C ILE A 336 8.05 7.75 1.50
N GLY A 337 8.29 6.75 2.34
CA GLY A 337 8.06 5.36 2.00
C GLY A 337 6.57 5.07 1.87
N HIS A 338 6.21 4.21 0.92
CA HIS A 338 4.80 3.90 0.66
C HIS A 338 4.50 2.41 0.68
N ASP A 339 5.36 1.63 0.06
CA ASP A 339 5.23 0.18 -0.01
C ASP A 339 6.60 -0.49 0.00
N ILE A 340 6.63 -1.79 0.31
CA ILE A 340 7.85 -2.59 0.44
C ILE A 340 7.65 -3.91 -0.28
N ALA A 341 8.73 -4.44 -0.91
CA ALA A 341 8.74 -5.79 -1.45
C ALA A 341 10.08 -6.46 -1.18
N ILE A 342 10.06 -7.67 -0.62
CA ILE A 342 11.25 -8.44 -0.29
C ILE A 342 11.62 -9.32 -1.49
N MET A 343 12.80 -9.11 -2.05
CA MET A 343 13.32 -9.95 -3.12
C MET A 343 13.94 -11.24 -2.58
N ASP A 344 14.77 -11.09 -1.55
CA ASP A 344 15.47 -12.18 -0.87
C ASP A 344 15.92 -11.70 0.54
N GLU A 345 16.65 -12.54 1.26
CA GLU A 345 17.14 -12.26 2.62
C GLU A 345 18.10 -11.06 2.72
N HIS A 346 18.58 -10.54 1.59
CA HIS A 346 19.57 -9.45 1.52
C HIS A 346 19.07 -8.24 0.75
N THR A 347 17.93 -8.33 0.07
CA THR A 347 17.48 -7.28 -0.83
C THR A 347 16.00 -6.95 -0.61
N VAL A 348 15.75 -5.70 -0.29
CA VAL A 348 14.41 -5.14 -0.07
C VAL A 348 14.21 -3.96 -1.01
N PHE A 349 13.06 -3.93 -1.71
CA PHE A 349 12.63 -2.79 -2.50
C PHE A 349 11.66 -1.91 -1.72
N VAL A 350 11.76 -0.60 -1.92
CA VAL A 350 10.88 0.39 -1.30
C VAL A 350 10.34 1.35 -2.35
N GLY A 351 9.04 1.56 -2.36
CA GLY A 351 8.37 2.56 -3.20
C GLY A 351 8.30 3.92 -2.51
N GLU A 352 8.52 4.99 -3.27
CA GLU A 352 8.49 6.37 -2.80
C GLU A 352 7.28 7.12 -3.34
N THR A 353 6.70 7.97 -2.49
CA THR A 353 5.53 8.80 -2.82
C THR A 353 5.69 10.26 -2.39
N ASP A 354 4.80 11.11 -2.92
CA ASP A 354 4.49 12.48 -2.49
C ASP A 354 5.65 13.49 -2.50
N THR A 355 6.77 13.21 -3.19
CA THR A 355 7.82 14.22 -3.36
C THR A 355 7.40 15.30 -4.35
N SER A 356 7.56 16.57 -3.97
CA SER A 356 7.25 17.74 -4.79
C SER A 356 8.47 18.31 -5.54
N GLU A 357 9.65 17.91 -5.13
CA GLU A 357 10.92 18.47 -5.66
C GLU A 357 11.48 17.63 -6.81
N ARG A 358 11.09 16.38 -6.91
CA ARG A 358 11.54 15.42 -7.92
C ARG A 358 10.51 14.33 -8.15
N ALA A 359 10.69 13.52 -9.18
CA ALA A 359 9.92 12.29 -9.35
C ALA A 359 10.22 11.30 -8.20
N GLY A 360 9.19 10.57 -7.76
CA GLY A 360 9.37 9.46 -6.83
C GLY A 360 10.29 8.40 -7.42
N ARG A 361 11.06 7.73 -6.56
CA ARG A 361 12.05 6.73 -6.92
C ARG A 361 11.64 5.35 -6.43
N LEU A 362 12.11 4.33 -7.13
CA LEU A 362 12.17 2.97 -6.61
C LEU A 362 13.52 2.79 -5.93
N TRP A 363 13.52 2.27 -4.71
CA TRP A 363 14.71 2.10 -3.88
C TRP A 363 15.05 0.63 -3.70
N ARG A 364 16.30 0.24 -3.93
CA ARG A 364 16.85 -1.08 -3.64
C ARG A 364 17.76 -0.95 -2.42
N CYS A 365 17.44 -1.65 -1.35
CA CYS A 365 18.21 -1.70 -0.11
C CYS A 365 18.88 -3.07 0.01
N GLU A 366 20.19 -3.11 -0.02
CA GLU A 366 21.04 -4.32 0.18
C GLU A 366 21.51 -4.31 1.65
N ILE A 367 20.99 -5.25 2.47
CA ILE A 367 21.20 -5.37 3.92
C ILE A 367 22.23 -6.45 4.27
#